data_277bacae3f77313b9f77457cb5537538
#
_entry.id   277bacae3f77313b9f77457cb5537538
#
_cell.length_a   1.000
_cell.length_b   1.000
_cell.length_c   1.000
_cell.angle_alpha   90.00
_cell.angle_beta   90.00
_cell.angle_gamma   90.00
#
_symmetry.space_group_name_H-M   'P 1'
#
loop_
_entity.id
_entity.type
_entity.pdbx_description
1 polymer ?
#
loop_
_entity_poly.entity_id
_entity_poly.type
_entity_poly.pdbx_seq_one_letter_code
_entity_poly.pdbx_strand_id
1 'polypeptide(L)'
;EALARSGVGSLDLIDDDKVCLTNINRQIYATRKTVGQYKVDVAAERIKDINPDAVVRTYKTFYTPETADQFDFKHYDYIVDAIDTVTGKIALVMNAKAAKTPIICSMGAGNKVDPTAFEVTDLYKTSVCPLAKVMRNELKKRGVRKLKVVYSKELPITPVDDMAISCRTHCILSLIHI
;
A
#
# COMPACT_ATOMS: atom_id res chain seq x y z
N GLU A 1 6.33 -5.30 8.51
CA GLU A 1 7.53 -5.84 9.18
C GLU A 1 8.44 -4.73 9.71
N ALA A 2 8.87 -3.76 8.88
CA ALA A 2 9.75 -2.68 9.33
C ALA A 2 9.17 -1.88 10.52
N LEU A 3 7.89 -1.54 10.47
CA LEU A 3 7.21 -0.84 11.56
C LEU A 3 7.19 -1.66 12.86
N ALA A 4 6.91 -2.97 12.77
CA ALA A 4 6.95 -3.86 13.93
C ALA A 4 8.34 -3.93 14.55
N ARG A 5 9.40 -4.06 13.72
CA ARG A 5 10.81 -4.04 14.17
C ARG A 5 11.22 -2.69 14.76
N SER A 6 10.61 -1.61 14.33
CA SER A 6 10.84 -0.25 14.87
C SER A 6 10.07 0.02 16.16
N GLY A 7 9.34 -0.96 16.70
CA GLY A 7 8.65 -0.82 17.99
C GLY A 7 7.27 -0.17 17.90
N VAL A 8 6.61 -0.15 16.73
CA VAL A 8 5.21 0.31 16.66
C VAL A 8 4.34 -0.62 17.47
N GLY A 9 3.68 -0.08 18.49
CA GLY A 9 2.95 -0.86 19.50
C GLY A 9 1.54 -1.29 19.07
N SER A 10 0.92 -0.63 18.08
CA SER A 10 -0.42 -1.00 17.61
C SER A 10 -0.51 -0.85 16.09
N LEU A 11 -1.07 -1.87 15.42
CA LEU A 11 -1.19 -1.93 13.97
C LEU A 11 -2.56 -2.47 13.58
N ASP A 12 -3.26 -1.71 12.75
CA ASP A 12 -4.48 -2.16 12.08
C ASP A 12 -4.14 -2.52 10.63
N LEU A 13 -4.40 -3.77 10.25
CA LEU A 13 -4.10 -4.32 8.94
C LEU A 13 -5.41 -4.51 8.16
N ILE A 14 -5.51 -3.86 7.00
CA ILE A 14 -6.73 -3.84 6.20
C ILE A 14 -6.39 -4.36 4.80
N ASP A 15 -6.88 -5.53 4.45
CA ASP A 15 -6.71 -6.17 3.13
C ASP A 15 -7.70 -7.35 3.05
N ASP A 16 -8.44 -7.51 1.97
CA ASP A 16 -9.38 -8.62 1.76
C ASP A 16 -8.76 -9.79 0.98
N ASP A 17 -7.56 -9.60 0.46
CA ASP A 17 -6.89 -10.58 -0.37
C ASP A 17 -6.31 -11.76 0.41
N LYS A 18 -6.19 -12.88 -0.29
CA LYS A 18 -5.38 -14.03 0.11
C LYS A 18 -4.02 -13.99 -0.56
N VAL A 19 -3.03 -14.58 0.09
CA VAL A 19 -1.71 -14.78 -0.49
C VAL A 19 -1.82 -15.67 -1.72
N CYS A 20 -1.35 -15.17 -2.87
CA CYS A 20 -1.26 -15.91 -4.12
C CYS A 20 0.19 -16.33 -4.39
N LEU A 21 0.37 -17.38 -5.19
CA LEU A 21 1.70 -17.83 -5.60
C LEU A 21 2.52 -16.71 -6.26
N THR A 22 1.86 -15.86 -7.04
CA THR A 22 2.47 -14.71 -7.72
C THR A 22 2.92 -13.59 -6.79
N ASN A 23 2.52 -13.62 -5.52
CA ASN A 23 2.97 -12.64 -4.53
C ASN A 23 4.37 -12.93 -3.99
N ILE A 24 4.85 -14.16 -4.11
CA ILE A 24 6.14 -14.62 -3.55
C ILE A 24 7.32 -13.81 -4.11
N ASN A 25 7.20 -13.29 -5.32
CA ASN A 25 8.26 -12.52 -5.98
C ASN A 25 8.53 -11.15 -5.32
N ARG A 26 7.62 -10.64 -4.45
CA ARG A 26 7.74 -9.28 -3.91
C ARG A 26 7.19 -9.07 -2.50
N GLN A 27 6.34 -9.97 -1.99
CA GLN A 27 5.75 -9.83 -0.65
C GLN A 27 6.51 -10.71 0.34
N ILE A 28 7.16 -10.10 1.32
CA ILE A 28 8.08 -10.76 2.24
C ILE A 28 7.43 -11.87 3.08
N TYR A 29 6.14 -11.76 3.38
CA TYR A 29 5.38 -12.76 4.13
C TYR A 29 4.74 -13.82 3.22
N ALA A 30 4.79 -13.62 1.89
CA ALA A 30 4.25 -14.57 0.93
C ALA A 30 5.27 -15.70 0.71
N THR A 31 4.91 -16.91 1.11
CA THR A 31 5.70 -18.13 0.94
C THR A 31 4.80 -19.24 0.43
N ARG A 32 5.37 -20.36 -0.01
CA ARG A 32 4.57 -21.54 -0.39
C ARG A 32 3.67 -22.05 0.75
N LYS A 33 4.08 -21.86 2.02
CA LYS A 33 3.32 -22.27 3.19
C LYS A 33 2.12 -21.35 3.48
N THR A 34 2.18 -20.08 3.05
CA THR A 34 1.16 -19.08 3.34
C THR A 34 0.16 -18.88 2.19
N VAL A 35 0.41 -19.48 1.01
CA VAL A 35 -0.52 -19.41 -0.14
C VAL A 35 -1.91 -19.89 0.26
N GLY A 36 -2.95 -19.09 -0.08
CA GLY A 36 -4.35 -19.34 0.24
C GLY A 36 -4.83 -18.78 1.59
N GLN A 37 -3.93 -18.37 2.47
CA GLN A 37 -4.27 -17.68 3.73
C GLN A 37 -4.53 -16.19 3.49
N TYR A 38 -5.34 -15.54 4.32
CA TYR A 38 -5.55 -14.11 4.24
C TYR A 38 -4.25 -13.34 4.53
N LYS A 39 -3.94 -12.35 3.72
CA LYS A 39 -2.72 -11.53 3.87
C LYS A 39 -2.61 -10.88 5.25
N VAL A 40 -3.73 -10.37 5.77
CA VAL A 40 -3.77 -9.73 7.08
C VAL A 40 -3.48 -10.72 8.22
N ASP A 41 -3.93 -11.98 8.11
CA ASP A 41 -3.67 -13.01 9.14
C ASP A 41 -2.18 -13.38 9.13
N VAL A 42 -1.61 -13.66 7.95
CA VAL A 42 -0.17 -13.99 7.80
C VAL A 42 0.71 -12.85 8.29
N ALA A 43 0.33 -11.59 7.97
CA ALA A 43 1.06 -10.43 8.44
C ALA A 43 0.95 -10.25 9.96
N ALA A 44 -0.21 -10.55 10.56
CA ALA A 44 -0.41 -10.47 12.01
C ALA A 44 0.45 -11.50 12.74
N GLU A 45 0.48 -12.76 12.30
CA GLU A 45 1.37 -13.78 12.83
C GLU A 45 2.84 -13.35 12.78
N ARG A 46 3.26 -12.86 11.61
CA ARG A 46 4.62 -12.35 11.41
C ARG A 46 4.97 -11.19 12.34
N ILE A 47 4.03 -10.27 12.58
CA ILE A 47 4.23 -9.16 13.51
C ILE A 47 4.40 -9.68 14.94
N LYS A 48 3.59 -10.66 15.34
CA LYS A 48 3.67 -11.26 16.67
C LYS A 48 4.98 -12.01 16.91
N ASP A 49 5.54 -12.66 15.89
CA ASP A 49 6.86 -13.28 15.96
C ASP A 49 8.00 -12.26 16.15
N ILE A 50 7.81 -11.03 15.61
CA ILE A 50 8.81 -9.95 15.70
C ILE A 50 8.65 -9.16 17.00
N ASN A 51 7.42 -8.81 17.34
CA ASN A 51 7.06 -8.01 18.51
C ASN A 51 5.80 -8.61 19.17
N PRO A 52 5.98 -9.52 20.12
CA PRO A 52 4.85 -10.22 20.79
C PRO A 52 3.93 -9.26 21.55
N ASP A 53 4.43 -8.12 21.98
CA ASP A 53 3.66 -7.12 22.73
C ASP A 53 2.82 -6.20 21.83
N ALA A 54 3.05 -6.20 20.52
CA ALA A 54 2.28 -5.39 19.59
C ALA A 54 0.80 -5.79 19.58
N VAL A 55 -0.09 -4.81 19.63
CA VAL A 55 -1.52 -5.02 19.42
C VAL A 55 -1.79 -5.02 17.92
N VAL A 56 -2.26 -6.13 17.37
CA VAL A 56 -2.55 -6.24 15.93
C VAL A 56 -4.02 -6.55 15.74
N ARG A 57 -4.72 -5.72 14.98
CA ARG A 57 -6.10 -5.95 14.54
C ARG A 57 -6.12 -6.19 13.05
N THR A 58 -6.90 -7.16 12.60
CA THR A 58 -7.00 -7.54 11.19
C THR A 58 -8.41 -7.31 10.68
N TYR A 59 -8.51 -6.69 9.50
CA TYR A 59 -9.77 -6.42 8.82
C TYR A 59 -9.71 -7.04 7.42
N LYS A 60 -10.48 -8.09 7.20
CA LYS A 60 -10.60 -8.78 5.90
C LYS A 60 -11.61 -8.04 5.04
N THR A 61 -11.28 -6.81 4.69
CA THR A 61 -12.19 -5.86 4.04
C THR A 61 -11.45 -5.12 2.94
N PHE A 62 -12.09 -5.03 1.77
CA PHE A 62 -11.63 -4.14 0.71
C PHE A 62 -11.98 -2.69 1.08
N TYR A 63 -10.98 -1.82 1.12
CA TYR A 63 -11.20 -0.43 1.49
C TYR A 63 -11.79 0.36 0.32
N THR A 64 -13.02 0.84 0.50
CA THR A 64 -13.77 1.69 -0.43
C THR A 64 -14.41 2.86 0.32
N PRO A 65 -14.98 3.86 -0.38
CA PRO A 65 -15.78 4.89 0.27
C PRO A 65 -16.90 4.34 1.16
N GLU A 66 -17.54 3.23 0.73
CA GLU A 66 -18.68 2.60 1.41
C GLU A 66 -18.25 1.84 2.68
N THR A 67 -17.03 1.33 2.73
CA THR A 67 -16.48 0.61 3.89
C THR A 67 -15.68 1.51 4.84
N ALA A 68 -15.44 2.75 4.44
CA ALA A 68 -14.61 3.69 5.20
C ALA A 68 -15.16 4.02 6.60
N ASP A 69 -16.48 3.98 6.77
CA ASP A 69 -17.14 4.26 8.06
C ASP A 69 -16.86 3.21 9.14
N GLN A 70 -16.27 2.07 8.76
CA GLN A 70 -15.81 1.05 9.72
C GLN A 70 -14.58 1.51 10.51
N PHE A 71 -13.93 2.58 10.08
CA PHE A 71 -12.64 3.03 10.63
C PHE A 71 -12.76 4.46 11.18
N ASP A 72 -12.48 4.63 12.47
CA ASP A 72 -12.35 5.98 13.04
C ASP A 72 -10.93 6.51 12.85
N PHE A 73 -10.77 7.34 11.84
CA PHE A 73 -9.48 7.92 11.46
C PHE A 73 -8.83 8.77 12.54
N LYS A 74 -9.60 9.26 13.50
CA LYS A 74 -9.07 10.07 14.63
C LYS A 74 -8.29 9.24 15.64
N HIS A 75 -8.52 7.92 15.66
CA HIS A 75 -7.82 7.01 16.56
C HIS A 75 -6.44 6.58 16.05
N TYR A 76 -6.08 6.94 14.83
CA TYR A 76 -4.78 6.59 14.26
C TYR A 76 -3.78 7.74 14.42
N ASP A 77 -2.58 7.43 14.90
CA ASP A 77 -1.46 8.37 14.92
C ASP A 77 -0.90 8.60 13.52
N TYR A 78 -0.97 7.58 12.67
CA TYR A 78 -0.46 7.62 11.30
C TYR A 78 -1.16 6.60 10.40
N ILE A 79 -1.34 6.97 9.13
CA ILE A 79 -1.91 6.10 8.12
C ILE A 79 -0.88 5.84 7.02
N VAL A 80 -0.73 4.56 6.65
CA VAL A 80 0.09 4.14 5.50
C VAL A 80 -0.83 3.61 4.41
N ASP A 81 -0.91 4.35 3.32
CA ASP A 81 -1.68 3.96 2.14
C ASP A 81 -0.81 3.16 1.17
N ALA A 82 -1.09 1.87 1.07
CA ALA A 82 -0.47 0.95 0.13
C ALA A 82 -1.51 0.31 -0.82
N ILE A 83 -2.69 0.91 -0.96
CA ILE A 83 -3.77 0.46 -1.84
C ILE A 83 -3.37 0.73 -3.30
N ASP A 84 -3.79 -0.10 -4.24
CA ASP A 84 -3.55 0.08 -5.68
C ASP A 84 -4.72 0.75 -6.43
N THR A 85 -5.92 0.78 -5.86
CA THR A 85 -7.09 1.41 -6.47
C THR A 85 -7.13 2.93 -6.25
N VAL A 86 -7.30 3.68 -7.33
CA VAL A 86 -7.36 5.16 -7.29
C VAL A 86 -8.50 5.66 -6.41
N THR A 87 -9.68 5.04 -6.51
CA THR A 87 -10.86 5.43 -5.74
C THR A 87 -10.64 5.24 -4.24
N GLY A 88 -10.09 4.08 -3.82
CA GLY A 88 -9.76 3.82 -2.43
C GLY A 88 -8.71 4.79 -1.89
N LYS A 89 -7.63 5.05 -2.67
CA LYS A 89 -6.60 6.03 -2.30
C LYS A 89 -7.17 7.43 -2.08
N ILE A 90 -8.03 7.90 -2.97
CA ILE A 90 -8.65 9.22 -2.86
C ILE A 90 -9.51 9.29 -1.60
N ALA A 91 -10.37 8.29 -1.36
CA ALA A 91 -11.21 8.23 -0.18
C ALA A 91 -10.37 8.23 1.11
N LEU A 92 -9.32 7.41 1.15
CA LEU A 92 -8.42 7.32 2.30
C LEU A 92 -7.74 8.66 2.60
N VAL A 93 -7.23 9.34 1.57
CA VAL A 93 -6.61 10.66 1.72
C VAL A 93 -7.62 11.70 2.21
N MET A 94 -8.84 11.72 1.67
CA MET A 94 -9.87 12.67 2.07
C MET A 94 -10.30 12.46 3.52
N ASN A 95 -10.51 11.21 3.94
CA ASN A 95 -10.87 10.87 5.31
C ASN A 95 -9.74 11.19 6.30
N ALA A 96 -8.49 10.85 5.96
CA ALA A 96 -7.33 11.21 6.76
C ALA A 96 -7.20 12.73 6.93
N LYS A 97 -7.43 13.50 5.87
CA LYS A 97 -7.41 14.98 5.92
C LYS A 97 -8.54 15.54 6.77
N ALA A 98 -9.76 15.01 6.66
CA ALA A 98 -10.90 15.41 7.48
C ALA A 98 -10.65 15.13 8.97
N ALA A 99 -10.04 14.00 9.30
CA ALA A 99 -9.67 13.62 10.66
C ALA A 99 -8.39 14.35 11.17
N LYS A 100 -7.64 15.03 10.29
CA LYS A 100 -6.32 15.62 10.55
C LYS A 100 -5.24 14.58 10.91
N THR A 101 -5.44 13.34 10.55
CA THR A 101 -4.49 12.25 10.77
C THR A 101 -3.40 12.28 9.71
N PRO A 102 -2.11 12.22 10.09
CA PRO A 102 -1.01 12.15 9.15
C PRO A 102 -1.11 10.91 8.25
N ILE A 103 -0.81 11.08 6.96
CA ILE A 103 -0.84 10.00 5.99
C ILE A 103 0.35 10.07 5.05
N ILE A 104 0.86 8.90 4.66
CA ILE A 104 1.81 8.71 3.56
C ILE A 104 1.22 7.75 2.55
N CYS A 105 1.30 8.07 1.26
CA CYS A 105 0.75 7.23 0.20
C CYS A 105 1.86 6.68 -0.67
N SER A 106 1.81 5.39 -0.92
CA SER A 106 2.65 4.75 -1.92
C SER A 106 2.10 4.97 -3.33
N MET A 107 2.98 5.37 -4.24
CA MET A 107 2.63 5.50 -5.66
C MET A 107 3.01 4.22 -6.43
N GLY A 108 2.81 4.22 -7.75
CA GLY A 108 3.09 3.04 -8.57
C GLY A 108 4.57 2.67 -8.60
N ALA A 109 4.87 1.42 -8.28
CA ALA A 109 6.20 0.82 -8.30
C ALA A 109 6.33 -0.33 -9.32
N GLY A 110 5.28 -0.59 -10.12
CA GLY A 110 5.28 -1.67 -11.10
C GLY A 110 6.37 -1.51 -12.15
N ASN A 111 7.05 -2.62 -12.48
CA ASN A 111 8.11 -2.69 -13.48
C ASN A 111 9.29 -1.74 -13.22
N LYS A 112 9.60 -1.48 -11.96
CA LYS A 112 10.74 -0.69 -11.48
C LYS A 112 11.63 -1.57 -10.64
N VAL A 113 12.91 -1.59 -10.93
CA VAL A 113 13.87 -2.52 -10.31
C VAL A 113 14.98 -1.81 -9.54
N ASP A 114 15.11 -0.50 -9.71
CA ASP A 114 16.09 0.29 -8.96
C ASP A 114 15.49 0.77 -7.62
N PRO A 115 15.84 0.14 -6.47
CA PRO A 115 15.35 0.56 -5.17
C PRO A 115 15.92 1.91 -4.73
N THR A 116 17.04 2.34 -5.30
CA THR A 116 17.70 3.62 -4.95
C THR A 116 16.99 4.83 -5.56
N ALA A 117 16.17 4.62 -6.59
CA ALA A 117 15.39 5.65 -7.25
C ALA A 117 14.10 6.03 -6.47
N PHE A 118 13.79 5.33 -5.37
CA PHE A 118 12.65 5.68 -4.52
C PHE A 118 12.96 6.86 -3.62
N GLU A 119 12.01 7.79 -3.53
CA GLU A 119 12.11 8.94 -2.64
C GLU A 119 10.80 9.26 -1.94
N VAL A 120 10.89 9.88 -0.78
CA VAL A 120 9.77 10.45 -0.04
C VAL A 120 9.67 11.93 -0.38
N THR A 121 8.54 12.36 -0.94
CA THR A 121 8.35 13.75 -1.36
C THR A 121 6.88 14.18 -1.25
N ASP A 122 6.60 15.41 -1.67
CA ASP A 122 5.22 15.87 -1.86
C ASP A 122 4.67 15.39 -3.21
N LEU A 123 3.40 14.97 -3.24
CA LEU A 123 2.73 14.50 -4.45
C LEU A 123 2.88 15.48 -5.63
N TYR A 124 2.85 16.78 -5.35
CA TYR A 124 2.94 17.83 -6.39
C TYR A 124 4.36 18.04 -6.94
N LYS A 125 5.37 17.43 -6.32
CA LYS A 125 6.76 17.42 -6.80
C LYS A 125 7.12 16.15 -7.55
N THR A 126 6.21 15.18 -7.65
CA THR A 126 6.46 13.91 -8.33
C THR A 126 6.50 14.06 -9.85
N SER A 127 7.28 13.21 -10.51
CA SER A 127 7.40 13.11 -11.96
C SER A 127 7.23 11.66 -12.43
N VAL A 128 7.17 11.42 -13.73
CA VAL A 128 7.24 10.10 -14.38
C VAL A 128 6.12 9.11 -14.02
N CYS A 129 5.64 9.06 -12.78
CA CYS A 129 4.69 8.08 -12.31
C CYS A 129 3.24 8.37 -12.79
N PRO A 130 2.60 7.49 -13.59
CA PRO A 130 1.23 7.70 -14.07
C PRO A 130 0.20 7.78 -12.94
N LEU A 131 0.31 6.92 -11.92
CA LEU A 131 -0.58 6.93 -10.76
C LEU A 131 -0.49 8.27 -10.01
N ALA A 132 0.73 8.78 -9.79
CA ALA A 132 0.91 10.07 -9.14
C ALA A 132 0.30 11.22 -9.97
N LYS A 133 0.34 11.15 -11.31
CA LYS A 133 -0.31 12.12 -12.20
C LYS A 133 -1.84 12.13 -12.00
N VAL A 134 -2.46 10.96 -11.95
CA VAL A 134 -3.91 10.83 -11.71
C VAL A 134 -4.25 11.37 -10.31
N MET A 135 -3.52 10.94 -9.28
CA MET A 135 -3.74 11.39 -7.91
C MET A 135 -3.60 12.92 -7.75
N ARG A 136 -2.59 13.54 -8.40
CA ARG A 136 -2.45 15.01 -8.40
C ARG A 136 -3.68 15.70 -8.96
N ASN A 137 -4.17 15.23 -10.10
CA ASN A 137 -5.32 15.83 -10.76
C ASN A 137 -6.59 15.72 -9.91
N GLU A 138 -6.85 14.55 -9.39
CA GLU A 138 -8.07 14.29 -8.62
C GLU A 138 -8.05 14.95 -7.24
N LEU A 139 -6.93 14.94 -6.55
CA LEU A 139 -6.79 15.56 -5.24
C LEU A 139 -6.74 17.09 -5.31
N LYS A 140 -6.18 17.65 -6.41
CA LYS A 140 -6.23 19.11 -6.64
C LYS A 140 -7.67 19.60 -6.77
N LYS A 141 -8.54 18.90 -7.50
CA LYS A 141 -9.97 19.23 -7.62
C LYS A 141 -10.68 19.21 -6.26
N ARG A 142 -10.20 18.41 -5.30
CA ARG A 142 -10.75 18.27 -3.94
C ARG A 142 -10.07 19.19 -2.92
N GLY A 143 -9.24 20.12 -3.36
CA GLY A 143 -8.59 21.11 -2.50
C GLY A 143 -7.39 20.58 -1.67
N VAL A 144 -6.90 19.37 -1.93
CA VAL A 144 -5.69 18.86 -1.28
C VAL A 144 -4.47 19.51 -1.92
N ARG A 145 -3.71 20.28 -1.13
CA ARG A 145 -2.54 21.03 -1.60
C ARG A 145 -1.21 20.40 -1.24
N LYS A 146 -1.21 19.41 -0.34
CA LYS A 146 0.01 18.73 0.13
C LYS A 146 -0.32 17.30 0.52
N LEU A 147 0.47 16.35 0.04
CA LEU A 147 0.37 14.94 0.41
C LEU A 147 1.76 14.31 0.35
N LYS A 148 2.19 13.70 1.45
CA LYS A 148 3.44 12.93 1.50
C LYS A 148 3.26 11.63 0.74
N VAL A 149 4.19 11.34 -0.15
CA VAL A 149 4.17 10.13 -0.98
C VAL A 149 5.55 9.49 -1.07
N VAL A 150 5.54 8.17 -1.31
CA VAL A 150 6.71 7.42 -1.76
C VAL A 150 6.52 7.12 -3.24
N TYR A 151 7.50 7.46 -4.07
CA TYR A 151 7.46 7.14 -5.50
C TYR A 151 8.89 6.93 -6.03
N SER A 152 9.01 6.31 -7.19
CA SER A 152 10.29 6.15 -7.88
C SER A 152 10.35 7.02 -9.12
N LYS A 153 11.51 7.64 -9.35
CA LYS A 153 11.83 8.42 -10.56
C LYS A 153 12.20 7.53 -11.75
N GLU A 154 12.37 6.24 -11.52
CA GLU A 154 12.68 5.29 -12.57
C GLU A 154 11.58 5.21 -13.62
N LEU A 155 11.94 5.12 -14.89
CA LEU A 155 11.01 4.78 -15.95
C LEU A 155 10.66 3.29 -15.86
N PRO A 156 9.38 2.91 -15.93
CA PRO A 156 9.00 1.50 -15.89
C PRO A 156 9.64 0.74 -17.06
N ILE A 157 10.20 -0.42 -16.79
CA ILE A 157 10.72 -1.32 -17.82
C ILE A 157 9.53 -1.92 -18.59
N THR A 158 9.60 -1.90 -19.91
CA THR A 158 8.62 -2.61 -20.75
C THR A 158 8.94 -4.11 -20.69
N PRO A 159 8.01 -4.98 -20.22
CA PRO A 159 8.24 -6.40 -20.23
C PRO A 159 8.47 -6.89 -21.68
N VAL A 160 9.46 -7.75 -21.88
CA VAL A 160 9.64 -8.46 -23.14
C VAL A 160 8.61 -9.58 -23.20
N ASP A 161 7.81 -9.62 -24.26
CA ASP A 161 6.63 -10.48 -24.46
C ASP A 161 7.01 -11.96 -24.71
N ASP A 162 7.78 -12.61 -23.86
CA ASP A 162 8.18 -14.01 -24.07
C ASP A 162 7.63 -15.01 -23.06
N MET A 163 6.72 -14.59 -22.20
CA MET A 163 6.01 -15.52 -21.33
C MET A 163 4.54 -15.12 -21.23
N ALA A 164 3.72 -15.66 -22.11
CA ALA A 164 2.28 -15.74 -21.94
C ALA A 164 1.90 -16.62 -20.75
N ILE A 165 2.35 -16.27 -19.56
CA ILE A 165 1.73 -16.74 -18.34
C ILE A 165 0.50 -15.86 -18.18
N SER A 166 -0.65 -16.41 -18.58
CA SER A 166 -1.96 -15.79 -18.45
C SER A 166 -2.36 -15.65 -16.98
N CYS A 167 -1.67 -14.81 -16.26
CA CYS A 167 -2.19 -14.25 -15.02
C CYS A 167 -2.81 -12.90 -15.38
N ARG A 168 -4.04 -12.92 -15.85
CA ARG A 168 -4.78 -11.75 -16.35
C ARG A 168 -5.12 -10.72 -15.28
N THR A 169 -4.67 -10.87 -14.05
CA THR A 169 -4.90 -9.92 -12.99
C THR A 169 -3.66 -9.85 -12.09
N HIS A 170 -2.97 -8.72 -12.12
CA HIS A 170 -2.04 -8.28 -11.08
C HIS A 170 -0.64 -8.92 -11.00
N CYS A 171 -0.05 -9.41 -12.09
CA CYS A 171 1.41 -9.63 -12.16
C CYS A 171 2.17 -8.30 -12.37
N ILE A 172 1.78 -7.26 -11.70
CA ILE A 172 2.60 -6.08 -11.60
C ILE A 172 3.60 -6.34 -10.48
N LEU A 173 4.89 -6.18 -10.75
CA LEU A 173 5.93 -6.04 -9.73
C LEU A 173 5.58 -4.79 -8.88
N SER A 174 4.61 -4.93 -8.01
CA SER A 174 4.33 -3.93 -7.00
C SER A 174 5.20 -4.27 -5.79
N LEU A 175 6.25 -3.50 -5.57
CA LEU A 175 7.13 -3.63 -4.41
C LEU A 175 6.45 -3.18 -3.11
N ILE A 176 5.17 -2.85 -3.16
CA ILE A 176 4.48 -2.21 -2.06
C ILE A 176 3.17 -2.91 -1.78
N HIS A 177 3.26 -3.93 -0.93
CA HIS A 177 2.19 -4.34 -0.06
C HIS A 177 2.81 -4.53 1.32
N ILE A 178 2.63 -3.55 2.13
CA ILE A 178 2.92 -3.65 3.57
C ILE A 178 1.71 -4.24 4.26
#